data_22a84a2c33f88af9d095f3f68eba8561
#
_entry.id   22a84a2c33f88af9d095f3f68eba8561
#
_cell.length_a   1.000
_cell.length_b   1.000
_cell.length_c   1.000
_cell.angle_alpha   90.00
_cell.angle_beta   90.00
_cell.angle_gamma   90.00
#
_symmetry.space_group_name_H-M   'P 1'
#
loop_
_entity.id
_entity.type
_entity.pdbx_description
1 polymer ?
#
loop_
_entity_poly.entity_id
_entity_poly.type
_entity_poly.pdbx_seq_one_letter_code
_entity_poly.pdbx_strand_id
1 'polypeptide(L)'
;MRKLFVMLFISLLAFACQEEKSVSVNIIVKDKNIDEGVYFGLVKLDTMLQMNAEGKASVVLPVDEPQYGIVKYKWKTKAIYLEPGKGLDVTWDMRPSGLEIEFAGDGAEKNNFINGKETQVPVMGDFGLKEDEFLEKIDQYIADNNKVVESKGFDKVFQEKEKTRLLYDVCGILWQYVQNRNCSEEYIAKMKSLMVEEDWLLQLDSYTNFMEGSVAYFAGKTLENRENASVKEKTLNVLNYILSNIKSKAVKEYLVTSFSLSYIDGEGVDDAAEVKAIFDKEVTNPVMQAAFNSLYAEGSSVAKGSKAYGFKYLDINGKEVSLDDFKGRYVYIDIWATWCAPCREEYPHLQMLEKAFQGTNISFVSISTDQDEAKWKQTVKDEKMGGIQLHTGGDEDFLNAFRVKGIPRFILINPEGRIENANMTRPSDPMTIEYLGMLQNLEE
;
A
#
# COMPACT_ATOMS: atom_id res chain seq x y z
N MET A 1 -0.12 0.50 -2.16
CA MET A 1 0.46 0.47 -0.80
C MET A 1 0.27 1.84 -0.15
N ARG A 2 -0.45 1.93 0.97
CA ARG A 2 -0.54 3.18 1.75
C ARG A 2 0.73 3.27 2.59
N LYS A 3 1.63 4.23 2.28
CA LYS A 3 2.73 4.58 3.18
C LYS A 3 2.13 5.10 4.49
N LEU A 4 2.52 4.49 5.61
CA LEU A 4 2.09 4.89 6.95
C LEU A 4 2.64 6.28 7.25
N PHE A 5 1.77 7.22 7.62
CA PHE A 5 2.17 8.57 7.96
C PHE A 5 2.67 8.62 9.41
N VAL A 6 3.96 8.86 9.59
CA VAL A 6 4.48 9.34 10.87
C VAL A 6 4.46 10.85 10.83
N MET A 7 3.53 11.48 11.57
CA MET A 7 3.53 12.92 11.77
C MET A 7 4.73 13.33 12.63
N LEU A 8 5.79 13.81 12.01
CA LEU A 8 6.87 14.48 12.73
C LEU A 8 6.57 15.99 12.78
N PHE A 9 6.20 16.48 13.95
CA PHE A 9 6.17 17.93 14.22
C PHE A 9 7.63 18.42 14.29
N ILE A 10 8.10 19.04 13.22
CA ILE A 10 9.38 19.76 13.24
C ILE A 10 9.13 21.15 13.83
N SER A 11 9.50 21.35 15.11
CA SER A 11 9.66 22.67 15.69
C SER A 11 10.79 23.40 14.96
N LEU A 12 10.48 24.55 14.36
CA LEU A 12 11.45 25.48 13.77
C LEU A 12 12.45 25.93 14.82
N LEU A 13 13.61 25.28 14.88
CA LEU A 13 14.81 25.86 15.51
C LEU A 13 15.63 26.57 14.44
N ALA A 14 15.89 27.84 14.67
CA ALA A 14 16.64 28.75 13.82
C ALA A 14 18.01 28.17 13.46
N PHE A 15 18.23 27.85 12.18
CA PHE A 15 19.55 27.66 11.59
C PHE A 15 19.95 28.91 10.79
N ALA A 16 20.54 29.88 11.46
CA ALA A 16 21.33 30.92 10.81
C ALA A 16 22.69 30.30 10.47
N CYS A 17 22.95 30.03 9.20
CA CYS A 17 24.23 29.73 8.53
C CYS A 17 24.27 28.47 7.64
N GLN A 18 23.19 28.19 6.88
CA GLN A 18 23.21 27.10 5.88
C GLN A 18 22.32 27.40 4.66
N GLU A 19 22.25 28.67 4.21
CA GLU A 19 21.42 29.04 3.06
C GLU A 19 21.83 28.36 1.73
N GLU A 20 23.10 27.97 1.57
CA GLU A 20 23.58 27.33 0.32
C GLU A 20 23.19 25.85 0.15
N LYS A 21 22.69 25.20 1.21
CA LYS A 21 22.35 23.76 1.20
C LYS A 21 20.88 23.47 1.49
N SER A 22 20.04 24.46 1.38
CA SER A 22 18.60 24.29 1.56
C SER A 22 17.84 24.58 0.27
N VAL A 23 16.67 23.95 0.13
CA VAL A 23 15.72 24.20 -0.96
C VAL A 23 14.43 24.70 -0.37
N SER A 24 13.98 25.88 -0.81
CA SER A 24 12.65 26.37 -0.52
C SER A 24 11.66 25.80 -1.52
N VAL A 25 10.63 25.10 -1.04
CA VAL A 25 9.54 24.60 -1.88
C VAL A 25 8.27 25.32 -1.47
N ASN A 26 7.68 26.05 -2.42
CA ASN A 26 6.39 26.69 -2.26
C ASN A 26 5.32 25.90 -3.02
N ILE A 27 4.21 25.61 -2.35
CA ILE A 27 3.12 24.84 -2.93
C ILE A 27 1.87 25.71 -2.98
N ILE A 28 1.22 25.69 -4.14
CA ILE A 28 -0.06 26.35 -4.37
C ILE A 28 -1.04 25.30 -4.88
N VAL A 29 -2.21 25.23 -4.26
CA VAL A 29 -3.32 24.37 -4.68
C VAL A 29 -4.47 25.25 -5.13
N LYS A 30 -4.82 25.19 -6.41
CA LYS A 30 -5.98 25.87 -7.02
C LYS A 30 -7.14 24.86 -7.11
N ASP A 31 -7.76 24.59 -5.98
CA ASP A 31 -8.93 23.73 -5.85
C ASP A 31 -9.99 24.42 -4.99
N LYS A 32 -11.26 24.17 -5.28
CA LYS A 32 -12.38 24.72 -4.50
C LYS A 32 -12.54 24.03 -3.13
N ASN A 33 -12.09 22.80 -3.03
CA ASN A 33 -12.16 21.96 -1.82
C ASN A 33 -10.74 21.59 -1.40
N ILE A 34 -10.09 22.43 -0.59
CA ILE A 34 -8.75 22.21 -0.06
C ILE A 34 -8.88 21.48 1.28
N ASP A 35 -9.40 20.27 1.26
CA ASP A 35 -9.62 19.49 2.49
C ASP A 35 -8.42 18.58 2.84
N GLU A 36 -7.47 18.41 1.90
CA GLU A 36 -6.31 17.54 2.09
C GLU A 36 -5.01 18.33 1.98
N GLY A 37 -4.03 18.00 2.81
CA GLY A 37 -2.66 18.49 2.67
C GLY A 37 -1.97 17.93 1.42
N VAL A 38 -0.82 18.51 1.08
CA VAL A 38 0.06 18.00 0.03
C VAL A 38 1.12 17.11 0.68
N TYR A 39 1.17 15.84 0.27
CA TYR A 39 2.23 14.95 0.69
C TYR A 39 3.51 15.26 -0.09
N PHE A 40 4.61 15.31 0.65
CA PHE A 40 5.95 15.53 0.15
C PHE A 40 6.87 14.42 0.67
N GLY A 41 7.46 13.63 -0.22
CA GLY A 41 8.29 12.49 0.14
C GLY A 41 9.69 12.60 -0.44
N LEU A 42 10.70 12.50 0.45
CA LEU A 42 12.11 12.29 0.14
C LEU A 42 12.57 11.03 0.85
N VAL A 43 13.73 10.47 0.49
CA VAL A 43 14.27 9.26 1.13
C VAL A 43 14.36 9.36 2.66
N LYS A 44 14.69 10.56 3.17
CA LYS A 44 14.89 10.81 4.60
C LYS A 44 13.79 11.65 5.24
N LEU A 45 12.78 12.06 4.49
CA LEU A 45 11.75 12.96 4.96
C LEU A 45 10.44 12.69 4.24
N ASP A 46 9.48 12.19 4.98
CA ASP A 46 8.09 12.09 4.55
C ASP A 46 7.26 13.08 5.38
N THR A 47 6.54 13.98 4.74
CA THR A 47 5.71 14.97 5.45
C THR A 47 4.43 15.28 4.71
N MET A 48 3.40 15.64 5.47
CA MET A 48 2.16 16.21 4.96
C MET A 48 2.16 17.72 5.22
N LEU A 49 2.23 18.51 4.18
CA LEU A 49 2.15 19.95 4.28
C LEU A 49 0.68 20.39 4.34
N GLN A 50 0.29 20.96 5.47
CA GLN A 50 -1.05 21.52 5.64
C GLN A 50 -1.17 22.83 4.85
N MET A 51 -2.22 22.95 4.08
CA MET A 51 -2.49 24.16 3.30
C MET A 51 -3.17 25.21 4.18
N ASN A 52 -2.81 26.48 3.98
CA ASN A 52 -3.54 27.59 4.59
C ASN A 52 -4.89 27.83 3.85
N ALA A 53 -5.69 28.75 4.36
CA ALA A 53 -7.01 29.09 3.77
C ALA A 53 -6.94 29.59 2.31
N GLU A 54 -5.75 30.03 1.86
CA GLU A 54 -5.51 30.47 0.48
C GLU A 54 -5.00 29.32 -0.43
N GLY A 55 -4.90 28.09 0.09
CA GLY A 55 -4.34 26.96 -0.64
C GLY A 55 -2.83 27.02 -0.83
N LYS A 56 -2.12 27.60 0.12
CA LYS A 56 -0.65 27.74 0.05
C LYS A 56 0.03 27.04 1.22
N ALA A 57 1.19 26.46 0.95
CA ALA A 57 2.13 25.98 1.96
C ALA A 57 3.56 26.24 1.48
N SER A 58 4.51 26.32 2.43
CA SER A 58 5.94 26.42 2.12
C SER A 58 6.73 25.57 3.08
N VAL A 59 7.82 24.99 2.60
CA VAL A 59 8.78 24.25 3.40
C VAL A 59 10.19 24.55 2.95
N VAL A 60 11.12 24.61 3.91
CA VAL A 60 12.55 24.67 3.64
C VAL A 60 13.16 23.32 4.00
N LEU A 61 13.78 22.68 3.02
CA LEU A 61 14.29 21.32 3.14
C LEU A 61 15.84 21.36 3.14
N PRO A 62 16.50 20.63 4.04
CA PRO A 62 17.93 20.41 3.93
C PRO A 62 18.19 19.47 2.76
N VAL A 63 18.86 19.98 1.73
CA VAL A 63 19.24 19.22 0.53
C VAL A 63 20.73 19.41 0.30
N ASP A 64 21.53 18.44 0.74
CA ASP A 64 22.99 18.51 0.65
C ASP A 64 23.53 18.19 -0.74
N GLU A 65 22.77 17.39 -1.51
CA GLU A 65 23.08 16.97 -2.87
C GLU A 65 21.82 16.84 -3.70
N PRO A 66 21.91 16.93 -5.05
CA PRO A 66 20.76 16.76 -5.92
C PRO A 66 20.08 15.42 -5.72
N GLN A 67 18.77 15.42 -5.49
CA GLN A 67 18.01 14.20 -5.19
C GLN A 67 16.59 14.22 -5.80
N TYR A 68 16.08 13.01 -6.06
CA TYR A 68 14.68 12.82 -6.41
C TYR A 68 13.80 12.72 -5.17
N GLY A 69 12.54 13.04 -5.38
CA GLY A 69 11.47 12.85 -4.42
C GLY A 69 10.12 12.83 -5.12
N ILE A 70 9.06 12.84 -4.34
CA ILE A 70 7.69 12.89 -4.86
C ILE A 70 6.89 14.00 -4.19
N VAL A 71 5.96 14.54 -4.94
CA VAL A 71 4.89 15.40 -4.43
C VAL A 71 3.55 14.78 -4.83
N LYS A 72 2.63 14.68 -3.87
CA LYS A 72 1.31 14.07 -4.09
C LYS A 72 0.21 14.97 -3.57
N TYR A 73 -0.79 15.19 -4.41
CA TYR A 73 -2.05 15.81 -4.01
C TYR A 73 -3.22 14.95 -4.48
N LYS A 74 -4.13 14.63 -3.57
CA LYS A 74 -5.23 13.69 -3.82
C LYS A 74 -4.72 12.37 -4.41
N TRP A 75 -5.20 11.97 -5.56
CA TRP A 75 -4.83 10.72 -6.24
C TRP A 75 -3.58 10.81 -7.12
N LYS A 76 -3.03 12.02 -7.34
CA LYS A 76 -1.95 12.22 -8.32
C LYS A 76 -0.60 12.41 -7.63
N THR A 77 0.35 11.57 -8.01
CA THR A 77 1.76 11.65 -7.57
C THR A 77 2.61 12.12 -8.73
N LYS A 78 3.59 12.97 -8.46
CA LYS A 78 4.59 13.45 -9.41
C LYS A 78 5.99 13.38 -8.82
N ALA A 79 6.95 12.96 -9.65
CA ALA A 79 8.35 13.03 -9.30
C ALA A 79 8.83 14.48 -9.26
N ILE A 80 9.72 14.77 -8.34
CA ILE A 80 10.43 16.05 -8.26
C ILE A 80 11.93 15.82 -8.16
N TYR A 81 12.69 16.80 -8.62
CA TYR A 81 14.14 16.83 -8.50
C TYR A 81 14.55 18.12 -7.78
N LEU A 82 15.23 17.97 -6.67
CA LEU A 82 15.66 19.07 -5.82
C LEU A 82 17.17 19.26 -5.92
N GLU A 83 17.61 20.49 -6.08
CA GLU A 83 19.01 20.86 -6.14
C GLU A 83 19.32 21.86 -5.02
N PRO A 84 20.44 21.69 -4.31
CA PRO A 84 20.85 22.64 -3.27
C PRO A 84 20.82 24.10 -3.75
N GLY A 85 20.19 24.97 -2.98
CA GLY A 85 20.10 26.41 -3.27
C GLY A 85 19.11 26.82 -4.37
N LYS A 86 18.40 25.88 -5.02
CA LYS A 86 17.42 26.21 -6.06
C LYS A 86 15.99 26.11 -5.54
N GLY A 87 15.27 27.23 -5.48
CA GLY A 87 13.87 27.25 -5.10
C GLY A 87 12.96 26.56 -6.13
N LEU A 88 11.91 25.89 -5.64
CA LEU A 88 10.91 25.24 -6.47
C LEU A 88 9.49 25.67 -6.07
N ASP A 89 8.76 26.21 -7.01
CA ASP A 89 7.34 26.51 -6.86
C ASP A 89 6.52 25.43 -7.56
N VAL A 90 5.59 24.82 -6.85
CA VAL A 90 4.72 23.72 -7.31
C VAL A 90 3.28 24.18 -7.28
N THR A 91 2.62 24.24 -8.42
CA THR A 91 1.18 24.57 -8.49
C THR A 91 0.37 23.35 -8.91
N TRP A 92 -0.56 22.94 -8.06
CA TRP A 92 -1.62 22.00 -8.39
C TRP A 92 -2.87 22.75 -8.83
N ASP A 93 -3.39 22.43 -10.01
CA ASP A 93 -4.56 23.08 -10.60
C ASP A 93 -5.63 22.06 -10.97
N MET A 94 -6.79 22.16 -10.31
CA MET A 94 -7.94 21.31 -10.60
C MET A 94 -8.72 21.89 -11.78
N ARG A 95 -8.52 21.35 -12.97
CA ARG A 95 -9.18 21.75 -14.21
C ARG A 95 -10.27 20.74 -14.60
N PRO A 96 -11.19 21.11 -15.51
CA PRO A 96 -12.17 20.15 -16.05
C PRO A 96 -11.53 18.91 -16.72
N SER A 97 -10.30 19.06 -17.24
CA SER A 97 -9.47 17.98 -17.79
C SER A 97 -8.86 17.06 -16.73
N GLY A 98 -8.94 17.44 -15.46
CA GLY A 98 -8.34 16.73 -14.33
C GLY A 98 -7.35 17.59 -13.56
N LEU A 99 -6.65 16.96 -12.61
CA LEU A 99 -5.64 17.60 -11.78
C LEU A 99 -4.33 17.75 -12.56
N GLU A 100 -3.85 18.97 -12.76
CA GLU A 100 -2.61 19.29 -13.44
C GLU A 100 -1.56 19.84 -12.46
N ILE A 101 -0.28 19.76 -12.82
CA ILE A 101 0.83 20.28 -12.04
C ILE A 101 1.71 21.18 -12.92
N GLU A 102 2.18 22.28 -12.37
CA GLU A 102 3.10 23.20 -13.01
C GLU A 102 4.25 23.49 -12.04
N PHE A 103 5.47 23.63 -12.58
CA PHE A 103 6.67 23.94 -11.83
C PHE A 103 7.23 25.29 -12.27
N ALA A 104 7.63 26.13 -11.29
CA ALA A 104 8.26 27.41 -11.50
C ALA A 104 9.45 27.61 -10.52
N GLY A 105 10.19 28.72 -10.64
CA GLY A 105 11.40 28.97 -9.86
C GLY A 105 12.67 28.39 -10.49
N ASP A 106 13.79 28.50 -9.79
CA ASP A 106 15.11 28.12 -10.32
C ASP A 106 15.28 26.62 -10.57
N GLY A 107 14.51 25.80 -9.84
CA GLY A 107 14.47 24.33 -10.01
C GLY A 107 13.50 23.85 -11.09
N ALA A 108 12.77 24.75 -11.78
CA ALA A 108 11.62 24.36 -12.60
C ALA A 108 11.99 23.59 -13.87
N GLU A 109 13.07 23.94 -14.54
CA GLU A 109 13.40 23.42 -15.86
C GLU A 109 13.50 21.89 -15.87
N LYS A 110 14.27 21.30 -14.94
CA LYS A 110 14.42 19.86 -14.79
C LYS A 110 13.12 19.19 -14.33
N ASN A 111 12.38 19.83 -13.44
CA ASN A 111 11.08 19.33 -12.96
C ASN A 111 10.02 19.31 -14.06
N ASN A 112 9.98 20.30 -14.94
CA ASN A 112 9.13 20.30 -16.12
C ASN A 112 9.54 19.21 -17.12
N PHE A 113 10.84 18.95 -17.28
CA PHE A 113 11.33 17.89 -18.13
C PHE A 113 10.89 16.50 -17.61
N ILE A 114 11.18 16.17 -16.35
CA ILE A 114 10.85 14.83 -15.79
C ILE A 114 9.35 14.54 -15.73
N ASN A 115 8.50 15.57 -15.72
CA ASN A 115 7.05 15.44 -15.74
C ASN A 115 6.44 15.68 -17.14
N GLY A 116 7.27 15.97 -18.13
CA GLY A 116 6.87 16.16 -19.52
C GLY A 116 6.48 14.85 -20.21
N LYS A 117 6.22 14.96 -21.53
CA LYS A 117 5.82 13.83 -22.37
C LYS A 117 6.88 13.48 -23.41
N GLU A 118 8.10 13.96 -23.23
CA GLU A 118 9.16 13.80 -24.22
C GLU A 118 9.84 12.44 -24.15
N THR A 119 9.80 11.80 -22.97
CA THR A 119 10.33 10.45 -22.75
C THR A 119 9.23 9.40 -22.83
N GLN A 120 9.57 8.19 -23.19
CA GLN A 120 8.65 7.09 -23.41
C GLN A 120 8.90 5.95 -22.44
N VAL A 121 7.83 5.27 -22.06
CA VAL A 121 7.85 4.05 -21.24
C VAL A 121 7.02 2.97 -21.93
N PRO A 122 7.28 1.69 -21.64
CA PRO A 122 6.50 0.59 -22.20
C PRO A 122 5.01 0.71 -21.88
N VAL A 123 4.18 0.25 -22.80
CA VAL A 123 2.73 0.26 -22.68
C VAL A 123 2.17 -1.17 -22.54
N MET A 124 0.93 -1.30 -22.09
CA MET A 124 0.28 -2.61 -21.90
C MET A 124 0.37 -3.54 -23.14
N GLY A 125 0.32 -2.97 -24.35
CA GLY A 125 0.44 -3.73 -25.58
C GLY A 125 1.79 -4.43 -25.79
N ASP A 126 2.86 -3.89 -25.22
CA ASP A 126 4.21 -4.44 -25.36
C ASP A 126 4.35 -5.81 -24.66
N PHE A 127 3.54 -6.07 -23.63
CA PHE A 127 3.51 -7.38 -22.96
C PHE A 127 3.00 -8.53 -23.86
N GLY A 128 2.34 -8.23 -24.96
CA GLY A 128 1.91 -9.21 -25.95
C GLY A 128 3.00 -9.68 -26.91
N LEU A 129 4.15 -9.00 -26.94
CA LEU A 129 5.27 -9.30 -27.80
C LEU A 129 5.97 -10.60 -27.38
N LYS A 130 6.66 -11.25 -28.35
CA LYS A 130 7.61 -12.31 -28.04
C LYS A 130 8.81 -11.75 -27.30
N GLU A 131 9.56 -12.61 -26.62
CA GLU A 131 10.64 -12.21 -25.73
C GLU A 131 11.73 -11.37 -26.43
N ASP A 132 12.18 -11.81 -27.60
CA ASP A 132 13.17 -11.10 -28.41
C ASP A 132 12.67 -9.72 -28.86
N GLU A 133 11.45 -9.66 -29.40
CA GLU A 133 10.80 -8.41 -29.81
C GLU A 133 10.58 -7.48 -28.61
N PHE A 134 10.22 -8.04 -27.45
CA PHE A 134 10.04 -7.27 -26.22
C PHE A 134 11.35 -6.67 -25.72
N LEU A 135 12.43 -7.45 -25.69
CA LEU A 135 13.75 -6.96 -25.26
C LEU A 135 14.30 -5.91 -26.23
N GLU A 136 14.15 -6.11 -27.55
CA GLU A 136 14.53 -5.11 -28.56
C GLU A 136 13.77 -3.79 -28.34
N LYS A 137 12.47 -3.88 -28.05
CA LYS A 137 11.64 -2.71 -27.76
C LYS A 137 12.09 -1.97 -26.50
N ILE A 138 12.44 -2.71 -25.45
CA ILE A 138 13.01 -2.15 -24.21
C ILE A 138 14.30 -1.38 -24.51
N ASP A 139 15.21 -1.97 -25.29
CA ASP A 139 16.48 -1.32 -25.64
C ASP A 139 16.26 -0.08 -26.52
N GLN A 140 15.25 -0.10 -27.40
CA GLN A 140 14.85 1.06 -28.18
C GLN A 140 14.34 2.21 -27.30
N TYR A 141 13.47 1.94 -26.33
CA TYR A 141 13.01 2.96 -25.37
C TYR A 141 14.18 3.60 -24.60
N ILE A 142 15.12 2.77 -24.12
CA ILE A 142 16.30 3.26 -23.40
C ILE A 142 17.15 4.17 -24.32
N ALA A 143 17.43 3.73 -25.54
CA ALA A 143 18.24 4.49 -26.48
C ALA A 143 17.60 5.83 -26.86
N ASP A 144 16.30 5.85 -27.11
CA ASP A 144 15.58 7.07 -27.48
C ASP A 144 15.46 8.04 -26.32
N ASN A 145 15.17 7.56 -25.12
CA ASN A 145 15.15 8.38 -23.92
C ASN A 145 16.52 9.02 -23.64
N ASN A 146 17.61 8.27 -23.79
CA ASN A 146 18.97 8.79 -23.61
C ASN A 146 19.27 9.93 -24.59
N LYS A 147 18.90 9.79 -25.87
CA LYS A 147 19.05 10.86 -26.87
C LYS A 147 18.25 12.12 -26.48
N VAL A 148 17.03 11.95 -25.97
CA VAL A 148 16.20 13.07 -25.51
C VAL A 148 16.90 13.81 -24.36
N VAL A 149 17.39 13.10 -23.33
CA VAL A 149 18.10 13.70 -22.19
C VAL A 149 19.35 14.46 -22.66
N GLU A 150 20.16 13.86 -23.55
CA GLU A 150 21.38 14.47 -24.09
C GLU A 150 21.10 15.74 -24.90
N SER A 151 19.97 15.79 -25.60
CA SER A 151 19.60 16.94 -26.44
C SER A 151 19.24 18.20 -25.65
N LYS A 152 18.96 18.09 -24.33
CA LYS A 152 18.46 19.21 -23.51
C LYS A 152 19.53 20.12 -22.93
N GLY A 153 20.81 19.72 -23.01
CA GLY A 153 21.92 20.54 -22.52
C GLY A 153 21.99 20.69 -20.99
N PHE A 154 21.31 19.84 -20.25
CA PHE A 154 21.42 19.77 -18.78
C PHE A 154 22.84 19.46 -18.34
N ASP A 155 23.16 19.80 -17.07
CA ASP A 155 24.45 19.39 -16.49
C ASP A 155 24.60 17.87 -16.43
N LYS A 156 25.85 17.42 -16.40
CA LYS A 156 26.19 15.98 -16.47
C LYS A 156 25.62 15.17 -15.32
N VAL A 157 25.55 15.75 -14.11
CA VAL A 157 25.04 15.05 -12.92
C VAL A 157 23.57 14.71 -13.11
N PHE A 158 22.78 15.69 -13.54
CA PHE A 158 21.38 15.45 -13.84
C PHE A 158 21.20 14.48 -15.02
N GLN A 159 21.97 14.64 -16.11
CA GLN A 159 21.86 13.73 -17.25
C GLN A 159 22.07 12.27 -16.85
N GLU A 160 23.11 11.95 -16.08
CA GLU A 160 23.40 10.58 -15.64
C GLU A 160 22.33 10.04 -14.69
N LYS A 161 21.89 10.84 -13.71
CA LYS A 161 20.81 10.46 -12.81
C LYS A 161 19.49 10.25 -13.55
N GLU A 162 19.16 11.11 -14.51
CA GLU A 162 17.91 11.03 -15.26
C GLU A 162 17.90 9.85 -16.24
N LYS A 163 19.01 9.57 -16.92
CA LYS A 163 19.15 8.35 -17.73
C LYS A 163 18.92 7.09 -16.90
N THR A 164 19.48 7.07 -15.68
CA THR A 164 19.30 5.94 -14.76
C THR A 164 17.84 5.85 -14.27
N ARG A 165 17.20 6.98 -13.96
CA ARG A 165 15.77 6.98 -13.61
C ARG A 165 14.93 6.41 -14.75
N LEU A 166 15.13 6.90 -15.97
CA LEU A 166 14.41 6.44 -17.17
C LEU A 166 14.72 4.98 -17.51
N LEU A 167 15.95 4.51 -17.23
CA LEU A 167 16.28 3.09 -17.35
C LEU A 167 15.35 2.24 -16.48
N TYR A 168 15.13 2.62 -15.21
CA TYR A 168 14.24 1.86 -14.34
C TYR A 168 12.75 2.09 -14.65
N ASP A 169 12.36 3.26 -15.14
CA ASP A 169 10.99 3.48 -15.63
C ASP A 169 10.67 2.55 -16.82
N VAL A 170 11.66 2.27 -17.67
CA VAL A 170 11.52 1.32 -18.80
C VAL A 170 11.66 -0.13 -18.33
N CYS A 171 12.69 -0.45 -17.55
CA CYS A 171 13.02 -1.82 -17.15
C CYS A 171 12.21 -2.30 -15.93
N GLY A 172 11.58 -1.41 -15.20
CA GLY A 172 10.78 -1.74 -14.01
C GLY A 172 9.67 -2.77 -14.25
N ILE A 173 9.30 -2.99 -15.51
CA ILE A 173 8.29 -3.96 -15.92
C ILE A 173 8.83 -5.36 -16.24
N LEU A 174 10.15 -5.55 -16.34
CA LEU A 174 10.74 -6.83 -16.74
C LEU A 174 10.30 -7.99 -15.84
N TRP A 175 10.21 -7.75 -14.53
CA TRP A 175 9.74 -8.76 -13.59
C TRP A 175 8.25 -9.13 -13.79
N GLN A 176 7.44 -8.24 -14.34
CA GLN A 176 6.03 -8.54 -14.67
C GLN A 176 5.93 -9.43 -15.91
N TYR A 177 6.77 -9.18 -16.93
CA TYR A 177 6.79 -9.98 -18.15
C TYR A 177 7.07 -11.46 -17.87
N VAL A 178 7.97 -11.75 -16.93
CA VAL A 178 8.42 -13.11 -16.59
C VAL A 178 7.43 -13.90 -15.69
N GLN A 179 6.40 -13.26 -15.11
CA GLN A 179 5.52 -13.88 -14.09
C GLN A 179 4.87 -15.19 -14.54
N ASN A 180 4.40 -15.26 -15.79
CA ASN A 180 3.69 -16.41 -16.33
C ASN A 180 4.37 -16.98 -17.59
N ARG A 181 5.69 -16.77 -17.74
CA ARG A 181 6.47 -17.17 -18.89
C ARG A 181 7.74 -17.89 -18.50
N ASN A 182 8.17 -18.81 -19.37
CA ASN A 182 9.50 -19.40 -19.29
C ASN A 182 10.41 -18.55 -20.18
N CYS A 183 11.10 -17.58 -19.58
CA CYS A 183 12.03 -16.72 -20.29
C CYS A 183 13.42 -17.35 -20.39
N SER A 184 14.18 -16.91 -21.41
CA SER A 184 15.53 -17.37 -21.70
C SER A 184 16.53 -16.99 -20.61
N GLU A 185 17.70 -17.65 -20.64
CA GLU A 185 18.83 -17.27 -19.75
C GLU A 185 19.31 -15.84 -20.01
N GLU A 186 19.23 -15.37 -21.24
CA GLU A 186 19.57 -13.99 -21.62
C GLU A 186 18.64 -12.99 -20.94
N TYR A 187 17.32 -13.24 -20.97
CA TYR A 187 16.35 -12.41 -20.26
C TYR A 187 16.65 -12.34 -18.76
N ILE A 188 16.88 -13.49 -18.16
CA ILE A 188 17.18 -13.62 -16.73
C ILE A 188 18.51 -12.92 -16.39
N ALA A 189 19.53 -13.02 -17.24
CA ALA A 189 20.80 -12.31 -17.07
C ALA A 189 20.62 -10.79 -17.16
N LYS A 190 19.79 -10.30 -18.07
CA LYS A 190 19.44 -8.87 -18.17
C LYS A 190 18.77 -8.38 -16.88
N MET A 191 17.76 -9.10 -16.36
CA MET A 191 17.14 -8.75 -15.06
C MET A 191 18.18 -8.66 -13.95
N LYS A 192 19.05 -9.67 -13.82
CA LYS A 192 20.09 -9.71 -12.79
C LYS A 192 21.08 -8.55 -12.91
N SER A 193 21.47 -8.17 -14.13
CA SER A 193 22.39 -7.05 -14.36
C SER A 193 21.84 -5.69 -13.93
N LEU A 194 20.51 -5.56 -13.87
CA LEU A 194 19.81 -4.35 -13.42
C LEU A 194 19.58 -4.31 -11.89
N MET A 195 19.83 -5.42 -11.18
CA MET A 195 19.75 -5.45 -9.71
C MET A 195 20.98 -4.78 -9.07
N VAL A 196 21.21 -3.51 -9.43
CA VAL A 196 22.31 -2.70 -8.90
C VAL A 196 21.97 -2.22 -7.49
N GLU A 197 22.94 -2.24 -6.59
CA GLU A 197 22.76 -1.95 -5.18
C GLU A 197 23.38 -0.60 -4.78
N GLU A 198 22.90 0.48 -5.39
CA GLU A 198 23.30 1.84 -5.05
C GLU A 198 22.23 2.54 -4.21
N ASP A 199 22.61 3.07 -3.06
CA ASP A 199 21.68 3.62 -2.06
C ASP A 199 20.81 4.76 -2.61
N TRP A 200 21.35 5.60 -3.49
CA TRP A 200 20.59 6.71 -4.07
C TRP A 200 19.44 6.24 -4.98
N LEU A 201 19.50 5.02 -5.53
CA LEU A 201 18.42 4.45 -6.35
C LEU A 201 17.14 4.22 -5.56
N LEU A 202 17.22 4.10 -4.22
CA LEU A 202 16.05 4.02 -3.34
C LEU A 202 15.15 5.26 -3.41
N GLN A 203 15.62 6.36 -4.02
CA GLN A 203 14.81 7.55 -4.32
C GLN A 203 13.83 7.33 -5.49
N LEU A 204 14.01 6.27 -6.28
CA LEU A 204 13.27 6.00 -7.49
C LEU A 204 12.23 4.89 -7.25
N ASP A 205 10.94 5.24 -7.30
CA ASP A 205 9.86 4.25 -7.12
C ASP A 205 9.95 3.11 -8.18
N SER A 206 10.38 3.41 -9.40
CA SER A 206 10.55 2.41 -10.45
C SER A 206 11.67 1.41 -10.13
N TYR A 207 12.78 1.86 -9.53
CA TYR A 207 13.85 0.98 -9.04
C TYR A 207 13.37 0.11 -7.88
N THR A 208 12.73 0.70 -6.88
CA THR A 208 12.26 -0.05 -5.72
C THR A 208 11.24 -1.12 -6.11
N ASN A 209 10.29 -0.79 -6.99
CA ASN A 209 9.33 -1.76 -7.54
C ASN A 209 10.03 -2.87 -8.34
N PHE A 210 11.06 -2.51 -9.14
CA PHE A 210 11.85 -3.50 -9.87
C PHE A 210 12.59 -4.45 -8.94
N MET A 211 13.23 -3.94 -7.89
CA MET A 211 13.95 -4.76 -6.91
C MET A 211 13.00 -5.68 -6.13
N GLU A 212 11.88 -5.16 -5.65
CA GLU A 212 10.87 -5.96 -4.95
C GLU A 212 10.35 -7.10 -5.84
N GLY A 213 9.94 -6.79 -7.06
CA GLY A 213 9.45 -7.81 -8.00
C GLY A 213 10.52 -8.84 -8.39
N SER A 214 11.76 -8.40 -8.60
CA SER A 214 12.88 -9.27 -8.97
C SER A 214 13.27 -10.20 -7.83
N VAL A 215 13.43 -9.71 -6.60
CA VAL A 215 13.76 -10.58 -5.45
C VAL A 215 12.64 -11.57 -5.15
N ALA A 216 11.36 -11.15 -5.27
CA ALA A 216 10.23 -12.06 -5.12
C ALA A 216 10.22 -13.15 -6.19
N TYR A 217 10.52 -12.79 -7.45
CA TYR A 217 10.64 -13.75 -8.54
C TYR A 217 11.75 -14.77 -8.29
N PHE A 218 12.99 -14.30 -8.00
CA PHE A 218 14.12 -15.20 -7.79
C PHE A 218 13.98 -16.06 -6.53
N ALA A 219 13.47 -15.50 -5.44
CA ALA A 219 13.15 -16.26 -4.25
C ALA A 219 12.09 -17.34 -4.54
N GLY A 220 11.04 -16.98 -5.29
CA GLY A 220 10.00 -17.95 -5.69
C GLY A 220 10.53 -19.15 -6.51
N LYS A 221 11.66 -18.99 -7.22
CA LYS A 221 12.29 -20.12 -7.94
C LYS A 221 13.03 -21.09 -7.02
N THR A 222 13.35 -20.70 -5.78
CA THR A 222 14.01 -21.58 -4.81
C THR A 222 13.03 -22.33 -3.91
N LEU A 223 11.73 -22.01 -4.00
CA LEU A 223 10.69 -22.62 -3.17
C LEU A 223 10.13 -23.87 -3.87
N GLU A 224 10.38 -25.06 -3.29
CA GLU A 224 10.02 -26.36 -3.89
C GLU A 224 8.51 -26.55 -4.09
N ASN A 225 7.67 -26.03 -3.19
CA ASN A 225 6.21 -26.20 -3.23
C ASN A 225 5.47 -24.85 -3.33
N ARG A 226 5.90 -24.02 -4.28
CA ARG A 226 5.43 -22.63 -4.41
C ARG A 226 3.90 -22.48 -4.48
N GLU A 227 3.22 -23.40 -5.17
CA GLU A 227 1.77 -23.30 -5.39
C GLU A 227 0.97 -23.48 -4.09
N ASN A 228 1.44 -24.37 -3.21
CA ASN A 228 0.77 -24.69 -1.95
C ASN A 228 1.40 -24.00 -0.72
N ALA A 229 2.49 -23.25 -0.90
CA ALA A 229 3.13 -22.55 0.20
C ALA A 229 2.26 -21.41 0.73
N SER A 230 2.16 -21.30 2.06
CA SER A 230 1.47 -20.22 2.75
C SER A 230 2.11 -18.85 2.44
N VAL A 231 1.40 -17.77 2.71
CA VAL A 231 1.95 -16.40 2.58
C VAL A 231 3.16 -16.22 3.48
N LYS A 232 3.14 -16.77 4.70
CA LYS A 232 4.28 -16.77 5.63
C LYS A 232 5.50 -17.44 5.04
N GLU A 233 5.37 -18.67 4.51
CA GLU A 233 6.47 -19.41 3.90
C GLU A 233 7.06 -18.66 2.71
N LYS A 234 6.22 -18.09 1.85
CA LYS A 234 6.66 -17.25 0.72
C LYS A 234 7.41 -16.01 1.21
N THR A 235 6.89 -15.33 2.24
CA THR A 235 7.54 -14.14 2.81
C THR A 235 8.90 -14.47 3.43
N LEU A 236 8.97 -15.52 4.26
CA LEU A 236 10.22 -15.96 4.87
C LEU A 236 11.25 -16.38 3.81
N ASN A 237 10.81 -17.05 2.73
CA ASN A 237 11.69 -17.38 1.62
C ASN A 237 12.26 -16.14 0.93
N VAL A 238 11.44 -15.10 0.70
CA VAL A 238 11.90 -13.83 0.13
C VAL A 238 12.87 -13.13 1.08
N LEU A 239 12.57 -13.05 2.37
CA LEU A 239 13.46 -12.46 3.36
C LEU A 239 14.81 -13.18 3.40
N ASN A 240 14.83 -14.51 3.43
CA ASN A 240 16.06 -15.31 3.40
C ASN A 240 16.86 -15.12 2.10
N TYR A 241 16.17 -14.98 0.95
CA TYR A 241 16.81 -14.66 -0.32
C TYR A 241 17.50 -13.28 -0.26
N ILE A 242 16.83 -12.26 0.28
CA ILE A 242 17.38 -10.91 0.47
C ILE A 242 18.64 -10.98 1.35
N LEU A 243 18.57 -11.67 2.49
CA LEU A 243 19.70 -11.80 3.41
C LEU A 243 20.92 -12.46 2.77
N SER A 244 20.69 -13.41 1.87
CA SER A 244 21.76 -14.18 1.23
C SER A 244 22.36 -13.50 0.00
N ASN A 245 21.59 -12.66 -0.71
CA ASN A 245 21.96 -12.16 -2.04
C ASN A 245 22.16 -10.65 -2.11
N ILE A 246 21.56 -9.85 -1.23
CA ILE A 246 21.70 -8.38 -1.22
C ILE A 246 22.81 -7.97 -0.27
N LYS A 247 23.77 -7.19 -0.78
CA LYS A 247 24.99 -6.78 -0.05
C LYS A 247 24.87 -5.38 0.55
N SER A 248 24.31 -4.40 -0.22
CA SER A 248 24.11 -3.05 0.29
C SER A 248 23.21 -3.08 1.52
N LYS A 249 23.67 -2.45 2.60
CA LYS A 249 22.90 -2.34 3.85
C LYS A 249 21.61 -1.59 3.62
N ALA A 250 21.63 -0.45 2.92
CA ALA A 250 20.45 0.37 2.71
C ALA A 250 19.40 -0.33 1.86
N VAL A 251 19.81 -0.98 0.75
CA VAL A 251 18.91 -1.74 -0.11
C VAL A 251 18.32 -2.95 0.63
N LYS A 252 19.13 -3.64 1.44
CA LYS A 252 18.69 -4.76 2.28
C LYS A 252 17.65 -4.32 3.31
N GLU A 253 17.94 -3.27 4.08
CA GLU A 253 17.01 -2.73 5.07
C GLU A 253 15.68 -2.30 4.43
N TYR A 254 15.76 -1.65 3.26
CA TYR A 254 14.56 -1.27 2.50
C TYR A 254 13.71 -2.50 2.13
N LEU A 255 14.32 -3.50 1.49
CA LEU A 255 13.60 -4.69 1.03
C LEU A 255 13.03 -5.51 2.20
N VAL A 256 13.82 -5.73 3.27
CA VAL A 256 13.34 -6.40 4.48
C VAL A 256 12.14 -5.64 5.06
N THR A 257 12.21 -4.31 5.11
CA THR A 257 11.11 -3.49 5.61
C THR A 257 9.87 -3.62 4.72
N SER A 258 10.02 -3.49 3.41
CA SER A 258 8.89 -3.56 2.46
C SER A 258 8.14 -4.88 2.57
N PHE A 259 8.85 -6.03 2.54
CA PHE A 259 8.22 -7.34 2.63
C PHE A 259 7.62 -7.61 4.03
N SER A 260 8.29 -7.16 5.09
CA SER A 260 7.77 -7.31 6.46
C SER A 260 6.52 -6.47 6.69
N LEU A 261 6.49 -5.21 6.23
CA LEU A 261 5.30 -4.36 6.30
C LEU A 261 4.15 -4.95 5.47
N SER A 262 4.45 -5.45 4.26
CA SER A 262 3.43 -6.09 3.42
C SER A 262 2.81 -7.31 4.09
N TYR A 263 3.63 -8.13 4.77
CA TYR A 263 3.14 -9.27 5.53
C TYR A 263 2.21 -8.85 6.68
N ILE A 264 2.65 -7.90 7.53
CA ILE A 264 1.84 -7.42 8.65
C ILE A 264 0.54 -6.76 8.19
N ASP A 265 0.59 -6.04 7.07
CA ASP A 265 -0.60 -5.37 6.52
C ASP A 265 -1.64 -6.36 5.96
N GLY A 266 -1.18 -7.48 5.38
CA GLY A 266 -2.03 -8.52 4.78
C GLY A 266 -2.49 -9.58 5.77
N GLU A 267 -1.54 -10.17 6.51
CA GLU A 267 -1.77 -11.34 7.36
C GLU A 267 -1.97 -11.00 8.85
N GLY A 268 -1.61 -9.78 9.27
CA GLY A 268 -1.64 -9.36 10.68
C GLY A 268 -0.40 -9.81 11.45
N VAL A 269 -0.54 -9.87 12.78
CA VAL A 269 0.61 -10.14 13.68
C VAL A 269 0.57 -11.52 14.35
N ASP A 270 -0.52 -12.25 14.24
CA ASP A 270 -0.74 -13.49 15.02
C ASP A 270 0.31 -14.58 14.72
N ASP A 271 0.80 -14.64 13.49
CA ASP A 271 1.86 -15.58 13.09
C ASP A 271 3.12 -14.88 12.55
N ALA A 272 3.38 -13.65 13.00
CA ALA A 272 4.45 -12.78 12.49
C ALA A 272 5.77 -12.88 13.25
N ALA A 273 5.90 -13.75 14.26
CA ALA A 273 7.06 -13.77 15.16
C ALA A 273 8.41 -13.92 14.41
N GLU A 274 8.48 -14.80 13.41
CA GLU A 274 9.70 -15.04 12.63
C GLU A 274 10.01 -13.86 11.71
N VAL A 275 8.99 -13.28 11.06
CA VAL A 275 9.13 -12.07 10.21
C VAL A 275 9.63 -10.90 11.05
N LYS A 276 9.03 -10.70 12.25
CA LYS A 276 9.47 -9.67 13.19
C LYS A 276 10.91 -9.89 13.66
N ALA A 277 11.30 -11.12 13.98
CA ALA A 277 12.67 -11.43 14.42
C ALA A 277 13.72 -11.10 13.35
N ILE A 278 13.43 -11.38 12.07
CA ILE A 278 14.29 -10.99 10.95
C ILE A 278 14.35 -9.46 10.85
N PHE A 279 13.19 -8.79 10.88
CA PHE A 279 13.13 -7.34 10.81
C PHE A 279 13.94 -6.67 11.93
N ASP A 280 13.71 -7.06 13.20
CA ASP A 280 14.38 -6.47 14.36
C ASP A 280 15.91 -6.64 14.32
N LYS A 281 16.37 -7.74 13.73
CA LYS A 281 17.81 -8.03 13.61
C LYS A 281 18.48 -7.24 12.47
N GLU A 282 17.80 -7.11 11.34
CA GLU A 282 18.44 -6.64 10.11
C GLU A 282 18.19 -5.14 9.82
N VAL A 283 17.13 -4.55 10.38
CA VAL A 283 16.75 -3.16 10.12
C VAL A 283 17.18 -2.26 11.28
N THR A 284 18.11 -1.35 11.03
CA THR A 284 18.62 -0.37 12.00
C THR A 284 18.19 1.06 11.70
N ASN A 285 17.61 1.32 10.52
CA ASN A 285 17.11 2.63 10.14
C ASN A 285 15.93 3.02 11.03
N PRO A 286 16.02 4.15 11.79
CA PRO A 286 14.99 4.53 12.77
C PRO A 286 13.63 4.87 12.15
N VAL A 287 13.60 5.37 10.92
CA VAL A 287 12.35 5.68 10.21
C VAL A 287 11.62 4.38 9.84
N MET A 288 12.37 3.39 9.33
CA MET A 288 11.82 2.08 8.98
C MET A 288 11.35 1.32 10.22
N GLN A 289 12.13 1.39 11.32
CA GLN A 289 11.74 0.81 12.61
C GLN A 289 10.46 1.45 13.15
N ALA A 290 10.34 2.78 13.10
CA ALA A 290 9.14 3.47 13.54
C ALA A 290 7.90 3.06 12.71
N ALA A 291 8.04 2.99 11.39
CA ALA A 291 6.96 2.57 10.49
C ALA A 291 6.49 1.13 10.78
N PHE A 292 7.43 0.20 10.93
CA PHE A 292 7.11 -1.20 11.25
C PHE A 292 6.47 -1.34 12.63
N ASN A 293 7.06 -0.70 13.65
CA ASN A 293 6.55 -0.79 15.03
C ASN A 293 5.15 -0.19 15.16
N SER A 294 4.86 0.92 14.44
CA SER A 294 3.51 1.49 14.39
C SER A 294 2.51 0.50 13.81
N LEU A 295 2.81 -0.06 12.63
CA LEU A 295 1.93 -1.02 11.96
C LEU A 295 1.75 -2.30 12.78
N TYR A 296 2.83 -2.79 13.41
CA TYR A 296 2.80 -3.96 14.28
C TYR A 296 1.96 -3.73 15.54
N ALA A 297 2.11 -2.56 16.19
CA ALA A 297 1.30 -2.18 17.34
C ALA A 297 -0.20 -2.06 16.98
N GLU A 298 -0.51 -1.45 15.85
CA GLU A 298 -1.87 -1.39 15.32
C GLU A 298 -2.44 -2.79 15.04
N GLY A 299 -1.65 -3.68 14.42
CA GLY A 299 -2.02 -5.08 14.18
C GLY A 299 -2.26 -5.84 15.49
N SER A 300 -1.41 -5.58 16.50
CA SER A 300 -1.53 -6.21 17.83
C SER A 300 -2.82 -5.85 18.56
N SER A 301 -3.40 -4.68 18.27
CA SER A 301 -4.69 -4.29 18.85
C SER A 301 -5.86 -5.15 18.39
N VAL A 302 -5.74 -5.78 17.23
CA VAL A 302 -6.73 -6.68 16.63
C VAL A 302 -6.26 -8.13 16.51
N ALA A 303 -5.19 -8.49 17.20
CA ALA A 303 -4.66 -9.84 17.24
C ALA A 303 -5.62 -10.80 17.97
N LYS A 304 -5.50 -12.09 17.65
CA LYS A 304 -6.27 -13.14 18.33
C LYS A 304 -6.10 -13.05 19.84
N GLY A 305 -7.21 -13.16 20.56
CA GLY A 305 -7.27 -13.04 22.03
C GLY A 305 -7.36 -11.62 22.56
N SER A 306 -7.17 -10.58 21.72
CA SER A 306 -7.40 -9.19 22.11
C SER A 306 -8.88 -8.96 22.37
N LYS A 307 -9.21 -8.01 23.27
CA LYS A 307 -10.60 -7.62 23.49
C LYS A 307 -11.16 -6.99 22.22
N ALA A 308 -12.29 -7.51 21.76
CA ALA A 308 -12.95 -6.95 20.58
C ALA A 308 -13.50 -5.54 20.88
N TYR A 309 -13.37 -4.64 19.91
CA TYR A 309 -14.08 -3.37 19.95
C TYR A 309 -15.57 -3.64 19.78
N GLY A 310 -16.39 -3.10 20.66
CA GLY A 310 -17.84 -3.30 20.63
C GLY A 310 -18.51 -2.48 19.55
N PHE A 311 -19.66 -2.95 19.06
CA PHE A 311 -20.58 -2.16 18.26
C PHE A 311 -21.91 -2.00 18.99
N LYS A 312 -22.67 -0.98 18.55
CA LYS A 312 -24.02 -0.70 19.04
C LYS A 312 -24.81 -0.05 17.91
N TYR A 313 -25.58 -0.85 17.18
CA TYR A 313 -26.26 -0.44 15.96
C TYR A 313 -27.73 -0.83 15.95
N LEU A 314 -28.51 -0.21 15.08
CA LEU A 314 -29.92 -0.56 14.88
C LEU A 314 -30.08 -1.71 13.89
N ASP A 315 -30.97 -2.65 14.23
CA ASP A 315 -31.39 -3.69 13.29
C ASP A 315 -32.43 -3.14 12.28
N ILE A 316 -32.85 -3.99 11.35
CA ILE A 316 -33.83 -3.64 10.30
C ILE A 316 -35.17 -3.18 10.88
N ASN A 317 -35.51 -3.55 12.12
CA ASN A 317 -36.75 -3.20 12.82
C ASN A 317 -36.58 -1.97 13.73
N GLY A 318 -35.36 -1.40 13.79
CA GLY A 318 -35.05 -0.26 14.65
C GLY A 318 -34.73 -0.65 16.10
N LYS A 319 -34.53 -1.94 16.40
CA LYS A 319 -34.05 -2.41 17.69
C LYS A 319 -32.54 -2.22 17.80
N GLU A 320 -32.08 -1.69 18.90
CA GLU A 320 -30.66 -1.60 19.21
C GLU A 320 -30.08 -2.98 19.52
N VAL A 321 -28.95 -3.31 18.87
CA VAL A 321 -28.19 -4.55 19.05
C VAL A 321 -26.73 -4.19 19.26
N SER A 322 -26.12 -4.79 20.27
CA SER A 322 -24.71 -4.59 20.63
C SER A 322 -23.93 -5.90 20.62
N LEU A 323 -22.59 -5.82 20.58
CA LEU A 323 -21.75 -7.02 20.71
C LEU A 323 -21.99 -7.74 22.05
N ASP A 324 -22.33 -7.02 23.12
CA ASP A 324 -22.60 -7.57 24.43
C ASP A 324 -23.83 -8.50 24.48
N ASP A 325 -24.76 -8.35 23.51
CA ASP A 325 -25.95 -9.23 23.40
C ASP A 325 -25.59 -10.66 22.98
N PHE A 326 -24.36 -10.87 22.51
CA PHE A 326 -23.85 -12.17 22.05
C PHE A 326 -22.88 -12.83 23.04
N LYS A 327 -22.77 -12.35 24.26
CA LYS A 327 -21.89 -12.98 25.26
C LYS A 327 -22.20 -14.48 25.40
N GLY A 328 -21.14 -15.27 25.45
CA GLY A 328 -21.23 -16.74 25.48
C GLY A 328 -21.41 -17.39 24.11
N ARG A 329 -21.30 -16.65 23.01
CA ARG A 329 -21.43 -17.17 21.65
C ARG A 329 -20.29 -16.68 20.77
N TYR A 330 -19.93 -17.48 19.80
CA TYR A 330 -19.14 -16.99 18.66
C TYR A 330 -19.98 -16.03 17.81
N VAL A 331 -19.36 -14.97 17.29
CA VAL A 331 -20.01 -14.00 16.42
C VAL A 331 -19.23 -13.90 15.11
N TYR A 332 -19.80 -14.43 14.04
CA TYR A 332 -19.29 -14.26 12.69
C TYR A 332 -19.88 -12.97 12.11
N ILE A 333 -19.03 -11.97 11.91
CA ILE A 333 -19.43 -10.65 11.44
C ILE A 333 -19.07 -10.52 9.96
N ASP A 334 -20.06 -10.13 9.14
CA ASP A 334 -19.94 -9.75 7.74
C ASP A 334 -20.08 -8.23 7.62
N ILE A 335 -19.07 -7.56 7.08
CA ILE A 335 -19.10 -6.12 6.80
C ILE A 335 -19.29 -5.92 5.30
N TRP A 336 -20.40 -5.27 4.93
CA TRP A 336 -20.86 -5.20 3.57
C TRP A 336 -21.53 -3.86 3.21
N ALA A 337 -21.95 -3.70 1.93
CA ALA A 337 -22.80 -2.60 1.49
C ALA A 337 -23.58 -2.99 0.24
N THR A 338 -24.71 -2.34 -0.02
CA THR A 338 -25.58 -2.61 -1.17
C THR A 338 -24.91 -2.39 -2.53
N TRP A 339 -23.93 -1.49 -2.60
CA TRP A 339 -23.16 -1.17 -3.80
C TRP A 339 -21.95 -2.10 -4.01
N CYS A 340 -21.62 -2.94 -3.03
CA CYS A 340 -20.46 -3.83 -3.05
C CYS A 340 -20.83 -5.14 -3.79
N ALA A 341 -20.50 -5.23 -5.08
CA ALA A 341 -20.77 -6.43 -5.87
C ALA A 341 -20.09 -7.71 -5.30
N PRO A 342 -18.79 -7.70 -4.92
CA PRO A 342 -18.15 -8.87 -4.31
C PRO A 342 -18.79 -9.30 -2.97
N CYS A 343 -19.36 -8.36 -2.21
CA CYS A 343 -20.06 -8.70 -0.97
C CYS A 343 -21.37 -9.48 -1.29
N ARG A 344 -22.07 -9.08 -2.32
CA ARG A 344 -23.31 -9.74 -2.76
C ARG A 344 -23.07 -11.14 -3.32
N GLU A 345 -21.92 -11.38 -3.92
CA GLU A 345 -21.50 -12.71 -4.37
C GLU A 345 -21.30 -13.68 -3.19
N GLU A 346 -20.87 -13.18 -2.02
CA GLU A 346 -20.70 -13.99 -0.81
C GLU A 346 -22.03 -14.30 -0.08
N TYR A 347 -23.08 -13.55 -0.34
CA TYR A 347 -24.34 -13.68 0.39
C TYR A 347 -24.99 -15.07 0.30
N PRO A 348 -25.10 -15.76 -0.85
CA PRO A 348 -25.62 -17.12 -0.91
C PRO A 348 -24.81 -18.13 -0.07
N HIS A 349 -23.50 -17.93 0.02
CA HIS A 349 -22.60 -18.77 0.82
C HIS A 349 -22.78 -18.49 2.32
N LEU A 350 -22.97 -17.22 2.69
CA LEU A 350 -23.31 -16.84 4.08
C LEU A 350 -24.62 -17.48 4.54
N GLN A 351 -25.66 -17.47 3.69
CA GLN A 351 -26.92 -18.17 3.97
C GLN A 351 -26.74 -19.68 4.18
N MET A 352 -25.83 -20.32 3.41
CA MET A 352 -25.51 -21.74 3.62
C MET A 352 -24.85 -21.96 4.97
N LEU A 353 -23.92 -21.10 5.39
CA LEU A 353 -23.31 -21.16 6.72
C LEU A 353 -24.34 -20.94 7.85
N GLU A 354 -25.18 -19.92 7.74
CA GLU A 354 -26.27 -19.66 8.69
C GLU A 354 -27.16 -20.89 8.91
N LYS A 355 -27.52 -21.56 7.80
CA LYS A 355 -28.31 -22.78 7.84
C LYS A 355 -27.54 -23.97 8.44
N ALA A 356 -26.27 -24.12 8.09
CA ALA A 356 -25.43 -25.23 8.57
C ALA A 356 -25.19 -25.12 10.09
N PHE A 357 -25.08 -23.91 10.63
CA PHE A 357 -24.84 -23.66 12.05
C PHE A 357 -26.08 -23.20 12.81
N GLN A 358 -27.29 -23.43 12.27
CA GLN A 358 -28.53 -23.14 12.96
C GLN A 358 -28.68 -23.98 14.24
N GLY A 359 -28.91 -23.32 15.37
CA GLY A 359 -29.04 -23.97 16.67
C GLY A 359 -27.74 -24.25 17.39
N THR A 360 -26.59 -23.90 16.79
CA THR A 360 -25.29 -23.97 17.43
C THR A 360 -24.95 -22.71 18.22
N ASN A 361 -23.74 -22.67 18.79
CA ASN A 361 -23.22 -21.52 19.54
C ASN A 361 -22.61 -20.42 18.66
N ILE A 362 -23.00 -20.33 17.39
CA ILE A 362 -22.52 -19.28 16.47
C ILE A 362 -23.68 -18.35 16.09
N SER A 363 -23.43 -17.05 16.14
CA SER A 363 -24.34 -15.99 15.66
C SER A 363 -23.74 -15.34 14.41
N PHE A 364 -24.56 -15.13 13.38
CA PHE A 364 -24.17 -14.42 12.16
C PHE A 364 -24.77 -13.02 12.20
N VAL A 365 -23.87 -12.01 12.04
CA VAL A 365 -24.21 -10.58 12.12
C VAL A 365 -23.65 -9.89 10.90
N SER A 366 -24.54 -9.33 10.06
CA SER A 366 -24.14 -8.53 8.91
C SER A 366 -24.27 -7.03 9.23
N ILE A 367 -23.18 -6.29 9.10
CA ILE A 367 -23.10 -4.84 9.40
C ILE A 367 -22.93 -4.10 8.08
N SER A 368 -23.96 -3.34 7.69
CA SER A 368 -23.93 -2.51 6.49
C SER A 368 -23.26 -1.16 6.76
N THR A 369 -22.38 -0.77 5.83
CA THR A 369 -21.70 0.54 5.80
C THR A 369 -22.36 1.51 4.80
N ASP A 370 -23.58 1.22 4.35
CA ASP A 370 -24.31 2.10 3.44
C ASP A 370 -24.58 3.46 4.10
N GLN A 371 -24.49 4.53 3.31
CA GLN A 371 -24.93 5.86 3.75
C GLN A 371 -26.46 6.00 3.68
N ASP A 372 -27.11 5.25 2.78
CA ASP A 372 -28.56 5.25 2.55
C ASP A 372 -29.23 4.09 3.30
N GLU A 373 -29.72 4.38 4.50
CA GLU A 373 -30.42 3.41 5.35
C GLU A 373 -31.69 2.85 4.66
N ALA A 374 -32.40 3.67 3.87
CA ALA A 374 -33.62 3.23 3.20
C ALA A 374 -33.31 2.20 2.12
N LYS A 375 -32.25 2.43 1.35
CA LYS A 375 -31.76 1.50 0.35
C LYS A 375 -31.29 0.19 0.98
N TRP A 376 -30.54 0.27 2.08
CA TRP A 376 -30.12 -0.92 2.84
C TRP A 376 -31.35 -1.74 3.29
N LYS A 377 -32.32 -1.12 3.95
CA LYS A 377 -33.56 -1.78 4.40
C LYS A 377 -34.32 -2.44 3.26
N GLN A 378 -34.39 -1.78 2.12
CA GLN A 378 -35.05 -2.31 0.93
C GLN A 378 -34.32 -3.54 0.40
N THR A 379 -32.98 -3.47 0.27
CA THR A 379 -32.15 -4.59 -0.21
C THR A 379 -32.28 -5.82 0.70
N VAL A 380 -32.18 -5.63 2.03
CA VAL A 380 -32.32 -6.72 3.01
C VAL A 380 -33.67 -7.44 2.86
N LYS A 381 -34.75 -6.68 2.61
CA LYS A 381 -36.10 -7.25 2.42
C LYS A 381 -36.23 -7.96 1.09
N ASP A 382 -35.80 -7.35 -0.01
CA ASP A 382 -35.95 -7.88 -1.36
C ASP A 382 -35.15 -9.17 -1.56
N GLU A 383 -33.93 -9.21 -1.01
CA GLU A 383 -33.05 -10.38 -1.08
C GLU A 383 -33.32 -11.39 0.04
N LYS A 384 -34.26 -11.09 0.96
CA LYS A 384 -34.63 -11.93 2.12
C LYS A 384 -33.42 -12.36 2.92
N MET A 385 -32.55 -11.38 3.21
CA MET A 385 -31.30 -11.65 3.93
C MET A 385 -31.58 -12.18 5.34
N GLY A 386 -30.87 -13.27 5.68
CA GLY A 386 -30.94 -13.93 6.99
C GLY A 386 -30.06 -13.27 8.04
N GLY A 387 -29.79 -13.98 9.12
CA GLY A 387 -28.95 -13.50 10.21
C GLY A 387 -29.47 -12.24 10.88
N ILE A 388 -28.57 -11.54 11.56
CA ILE A 388 -28.86 -10.25 12.23
C ILE A 388 -28.31 -9.14 11.36
N GLN A 389 -29.20 -8.34 10.76
CA GLN A 389 -28.85 -7.28 9.85
C GLN A 389 -28.81 -5.94 10.58
N LEU A 390 -27.63 -5.32 10.62
CA LEU A 390 -27.35 -4.06 11.31
C LEU A 390 -26.86 -2.98 10.34
N HIS A 391 -27.03 -1.73 10.73
CA HIS A 391 -26.60 -0.57 9.95
C HIS A 391 -25.77 0.38 10.80
N THR A 392 -24.56 0.77 10.31
CA THR A 392 -23.65 1.64 11.08
C THR A 392 -24.20 3.03 11.34
N GLY A 393 -25.13 3.52 10.52
CA GLY A 393 -25.62 4.90 10.63
C GLY A 393 -24.56 5.97 10.31
N GLY A 394 -23.46 5.58 9.65
CA GLY A 394 -22.32 6.45 9.35
C GLY A 394 -21.23 6.44 10.44
N ASP A 395 -21.37 5.61 11.47
CA ASP A 395 -20.31 5.38 12.44
C ASP A 395 -19.19 4.52 11.83
N GLU A 396 -17.98 5.04 11.83
CA GLU A 396 -16.79 4.38 11.33
C GLU A 396 -15.89 3.82 12.44
N ASP A 397 -16.19 4.06 13.71
CA ASP A 397 -15.31 3.71 14.82
C ASP A 397 -15.04 2.20 14.88
N PHE A 398 -16.07 1.37 14.67
CA PHE A 398 -15.92 -0.08 14.59
C PHE A 398 -15.02 -0.50 13.42
N LEU A 399 -15.25 0.08 12.25
CA LEU A 399 -14.46 -0.21 11.05
C LEU A 399 -12.99 0.18 11.24
N ASN A 400 -12.75 1.34 11.82
CA ASN A 400 -11.41 1.84 12.12
C ASN A 400 -10.71 0.96 13.17
N ALA A 401 -11.43 0.58 14.23
CA ALA A 401 -10.89 -0.29 15.29
C ALA A 401 -10.45 -1.66 14.77
N PHE A 402 -11.18 -2.23 13.81
CA PHE A 402 -10.81 -3.48 13.13
C PHE A 402 -9.99 -3.27 11.87
N ARG A 403 -9.51 -2.04 11.60
CA ARG A 403 -8.68 -1.69 10.44
C ARG A 403 -9.31 -2.15 9.11
N VAL A 404 -10.61 -2.00 8.96
CA VAL A 404 -11.33 -2.37 7.75
C VAL A 404 -11.00 -1.37 6.64
N LYS A 405 -10.14 -1.77 5.70
CA LYS A 405 -9.70 -0.95 4.57
C LYS A 405 -10.57 -1.12 3.33
N GLY A 406 -11.42 -2.14 3.31
CA GLY A 406 -12.27 -2.47 2.19
C GLY A 406 -13.24 -3.60 2.54
N ILE A 407 -14.28 -3.74 1.75
CA ILE A 407 -15.32 -4.76 1.88
C ILE A 407 -15.37 -5.64 0.62
N PRO A 408 -15.80 -6.93 0.73
CA PRO A 408 -16.26 -7.61 1.95
C PRO A 408 -15.16 -7.84 2.98
N ARG A 409 -15.49 -7.81 4.26
CA ARG A 409 -14.60 -8.14 5.37
C ARG A 409 -15.34 -9.02 6.37
N PHE A 410 -14.68 -10.07 6.85
CA PHE A 410 -15.25 -11.00 7.81
C PHE A 410 -14.40 -11.01 9.09
N ILE A 411 -15.08 -11.07 10.24
CA ILE A 411 -14.46 -11.04 11.57
C ILE A 411 -15.11 -12.12 12.42
N LEU A 412 -14.33 -12.84 13.20
CA LEU A 412 -14.83 -13.82 14.14
C LEU A 412 -14.46 -13.42 15.59
N ILE A 413 -15.45 -13.34 16.44
CA ILE A 413 -15.31 -13.04 17.87
C ILE A 413 -15.72 -14.26 18.66
N ASN A 414 -14.97 -14.58 19.72
CA ASN A 414 -15.22 -15.73 20.57
C ASN A 414 -16.24 -15.44 21.70
N PRO A 415 -16.71 -16.46 22.45
CA PRO A 415 -17.72 -16.30 23.51
C PRO A 415 -17.35 -15.34 24.63
N GLU A 416 -16.07 -15.09 24.86
CA GLU A 416 -15.55 -14.14 25.86
C GLU A 416 -15.51 -12.68 25.34
N GLY A 417 -15.97 -12.44 24.11
CA GLY A 417 -15.91 -11.11 23.48
C GLY A 417 -14.49 -10.71 23.06
N ARG A 418 -13.64 -11.70 22.81
CA ARG A 418 -12.29 -11.50 22.29
C ARG A 418 -12.23 -11.87 20.80
N ILE A 419 -11.28 -11.26 20.10
CA ILE A 419 -11.04 -11.54 18.70
C ILE A 419 -10.54 -12.98 18.56
N GLU A 420 -11.23 -13.79 17.80
CA GLU A 420 -10.77 -15.11 17.36
C GLU A 420 -10.02 -15.00 16.03
N ASN A 421 -10.55 -14.20 15.10
CA ASN A 421 -9.89 -13.87 13.86
C ASN A 421 -10.43 -12.54 13.31
N ALA A 422 -9.59 -11.53 13.21
CA ALA A 422 -9.96 -10.22 12.69
C ALA A 422 -10.03 -10.14 11.16
N ASN A 423 -9.54 -11.16 10.45
CA ASN A 423 -9.57 -11.29 9.00
C ASN A 423 -9.99 -12.70 8.60
N MET A 424 -11.18 -13.08 9.03
CA MET A 424 -11.73 -14.42 8.77
C MET A 424 -11.90 -14.66 7.27
N THR A 425 -11.76 -15.90 6.84
CA THR A 425 -12.00 -16.32 5.47
C THR A 425 -13.44 -16.07 5.04
N ARG A 426 -13.64 -15.94 3.74
CA ARG A 426 -14.96 -15.66 3.13
C ARG A 426 -15.92 -16.84 3.32
N PRO A 427 -17.23 -16.59 3.34
CA PRO A 427 -18.23 -17.66 3.37
C PRO A 427 -18.09 -18.69 2.25
N SER A 428 -17.64 -18.27 1.07
CA SER A 428 -17.41 -19.14 -0.10
C SER A 428 -16.17 -20.05 0.03
N ASP A 429 -15.25 -19.73 0.96
CA ASP A 429 -14.06 -20.52 1.19
C ASP A 429 -14.40 -21.80 1.97
N PRO A 430 -14.08 -23.01 1.45
CA PRO A 430 -14.34 -24.27 2.16
C PRO A 430 -13.72 -24.32 3.56
N MET A 431 -12.61 -23.62 3.80
CA MET A 431 -11.97 -23.58 5.10
C MET A 431 -12.83 -22.87 6.16
N THR A 432 -13.74 -21.98 5.77
CA THR A 432 -14.61 -21.27 6.70
C THR A 432 -15.54 -22.24 7.42
N ILE A 433 -16.25 -23.10 6.69
CA ILE A 433 -17.17 -24.07 7.31
C ILE A 433 -16.42 -25.11 8.17
N GLU A 434 -15.24 -25.52 7.72
CA GLU A 434 -14.39 -26.46 8.49
C GLU A 434 -13.93 -25.81 9.80
N TYR A 435 -13.43 -24.57 9.75
CA TYR A 435 -12.97 -23.86 10.93
C TYR A 435 -14.09 -23.62 11.95
N LEU A 436 -15.25 -23.12 11.49
CA LEU A 436 -16.41 -22.93 12.35
C LEU A 436 -16.91 -24.26 12.94
N GLY A 437 -16.84 -25.35 12.19
CA GLY A 437 -17.17 -26.69 12.68
C GLY A 437 -16.21 -27.19 13.76
N MET A 438 -14.91 -26.92 13.65
CA MET A 438 -13.93 -27.27 14.69
C MET A 438 -14.21 -26.55 16.02
N LEU A 439 -14.64 -25.27 15.97
CA LEU A 439 -14.96 -24.50 17.18
C LEU A 439 -16.12 -25.10 17.98
N GLN A 440 -17.11 -25.72 17.30
CA GLN A 440 -18.23 -26.37 17.95
C GLN A 440 -17.80 -27.66 18.69
N ASN A 441 -16.83 -28.40 18.13
CA ASN A 441 -16.35 -29.66 18.73
C ASN A 441 -15.40 -29.43 19.93
N LEU A 442 -14.94 -28.21 20.19
CA LEU A 442 -14.11 -27.88 21.35
C LEU A 442 -14.94 -27.55 22.62
N GLU A 443 -16.25 -27.38 22.48
CA GLU A 443 -17.18 -27.06 23.58
C GLU A 443 -17.94 -28.27 24.12
N GLU A 444 -17.81 -29.46 23.50
CA GLU A 444 -18.29 -30.75 24.01
C GLU A 444 -17.22 -31.44 24.89
#